data_5aa2b4f9ef4fd9cf3599c3a08a5f5c64
#
_entry.id   5aa2b4f9ef4fd9cf3599c3a08a5f5c64
#
_cell.length_a   1.000
_cell.length_b   1.000
_cell.length_c   1.000
_cell.angle_alpha   90.00
_cell.angle_beta   90.00
_cell.angle_gamma   90.00
#
_symmetry.space_group_name_H-M   'P 1'
#
loop_
_entity.id
_entity.type
_entity.pdbx_description
1 polymer ?
#
loop_
_entity_poly.entity_id
_entity_poly.type
_entity_poly.pdbx_seq_one_letter_code
_entity_poly.pdbx_strand_id
1 'polypeptide(L)'
;AVSTPEAKTTDSGTGGPNEIALDYIRRNPKQPRRTFDETALEELAGSLKSKGVLQAILVRPDPKEKGKYQIIAGERRWRAAKLAGLTSIPAVVRDTDELELLEIGIIENVQRSDLNPIEEAEAYEALMKRFGRTQDSLATSVGKSRVHITNTLRLLQLPEGAREHVRAGHITAGHARAALGAPDPEALVELAVEKGLTVREVEAHAKAAREDTPIETKSARPKPDDKDVDTEAL
;
A
#
# COMPACT_ATOMS: atom_id res chain seq x y z
N ALA A 1 50.91 9.72 -17.79
CA ALA A 1 49.68 10.50 -17.74
C ALA A 1 48.51 9.54 -18.04
N VAL A 2 47.79 9.11 -17.01
CA VAL A 2 46.59 8.26 -17.16
C VAL A 2 45.39 9.21 -17.09
N SER A 3 44.72 9.36 -18.22
CA SER A 3 43.51 10.15 -18.33
C SER A 3 42.36 9.45 -17.60
N THR A 4 41.88 10.09 -16.58
CA THR A 4 40.63 9.73 -15.87
C THR A 4 39.45 10.04 -16.81
N PRO A 5 38.50 9.13 -17.07
CA PRO A 5 37.30 9.47 -17.83
C PRO A 5 36.40 10.33 -16.99
N GLU A 6 36.22 11.58 -17.39
CA GLU A 6 35.20 12.49 -16.84
C GLU A 6 33.81 11.89 -17.04
N ALA A 7 33.08 11.74 -15.93
CA ALA A 7 31.66 11.40 -15.94
C ALA A 7 30.91 12.57 -16.62
N LYS A 8 30.35 12.33 -17.78
CA LYS A 8 29.38 13.25 -18.40
C LYS A 8 28.13 13.34 -17.56
N THR A 9 28.06 14.38 -16.74
CA THR A 9 26.83 14.87 -16.13
C THR A 9 26.02 15.54 -17.24
N THR A 10 24.99 14.88 -17.74
CA THR A 10 23.95 15.50 -18.55
C THR A 10 22.70 15.72 -17.70
N ASP A 11 22.50 16.96 -17.43
CA ASP A 11 21.30 17.79 -17.28
C ASP A 11 19.98 17.16 -16.82
N SER A 12 19.41 17.85 -15.82
CA SER A 12 18.09 17.69 -15.22
C SER A 12 16.97 17.94 -16.24
N GLY A 13 16.33 16.88 -16.71
CA GLY A 13 15.16 16.99 -17.56
C GLY A 13 14.58 15.61 -17.76
N THR A 14 13.28 15.44 -17.70
CA THR A 14 12.44 14.27 -17.98
C THR A 14 13.07 13.27 -18.97
N GLY A 15 14.13 12.57 -18.54
CA GLY A 15 14.95 11.72 -19.39
C GLY A 15 14.64 10.25 -19.17
N GLY A 16 14.71 9.48 -20.24
CA GLY A 16 14.65 8.03 -20.26
C GLY A 16 15.73 7.39 -19.35
N PRO A 17 15.77 6.06 -19.25
CA PRO A 17 16.74 5.37 -18.41
C PRO A 17 18.18 5.64 -18.87
N ASN A 18 19.03 6.04 -17.94
CA ASN A 18 20.46 6.22 -18.14
C ASN A 18 21.22 4.96 -17.73
N GLU A 19 22.29 4.61 -18.45
CA GLU A 19 23.20 3.56 -18.03
C GLU A 19 24.08 4.05 -16.88
N ILE A 20 23.94 3.42 -15.71
CA ILE A 20 24.74 3.76 -14.52
C ILE A 20 25.60 2.57 -14.13
N ALA A 21 26.91 2.79 -13.92
CA ALA A 21 27.80 1.74 -13.48
C ALA A 21 27.39 1.22 -12.08
N LEU A 22 27.40 -0.10 -11.92
CA LEU A 22 26.94 -0.78 -10.70
C LEU A 22 27.72 -0.37 -9.44
N ASP A 23 28.97 0.07 -9.58
CA ASP A 23 29.83 0.54 -8.49
C ASP A 23 29.40 1.90 -7.93
N TYR A 24 28.66 2.69 -8.70
CA TYR A 24 28.07 3.95 -8.24
C TYR A 24 26.72 3.76 -7.58
N ILE A 25 26.15 2.54 -7.59
CA ILE A 25 24.83 2.25 -7.06
C ILE A 25 24.96 1.52 -5.73
N ARG A 26 24.32 2.06 -4.69
CA ARG A 26 24.28 1.49 -3.34
C ARG A 26 22.87 1.05 -2.94
N ARG A 27 22.83 0.09 -2.04
CA ARG A 27 21.60 -0.35 -1.40
C ARG A 27 21.06 0.72 -0.46
N ASN A 28 19.72 0.87 -0.42
CA ASN A 28 19.08 1.66 0.61
C ASN A 28 19.01 0.83 1.92
N PRO A 29 19.64 1.29 3.04
CA PRO A 29 19.61 0.56 4.31
C PRO A 29 18.21 0.39 4.91
N LYS A 30 17.26 1.25 4.53
CA LYS A 30 15.88 1.27 5.02
C LYS A 30 14.91 0.38 4.22
N GLN A 31 15.40 -0.37 3.22
CA GLN A 31 14.58 -1.30 2.45
C GLN A 31 14.03 -2.42 3.36
N PRO A 32 12.71 -2.69 3.34
CA PRO A 32 12.08 -3.67 4.23
C PRO A 32 12.44 -5.11 3.87
N ARG A 33 12.68 -5.41 2.59
CA ARG A 33 12.98 -6.77 2.12
C ARG A 33 14.43 -7.13 2.38
N ARG A 34 14.68 -8.01 3.37
CA ARG A 34 16.04 -8.46 3.75
C ARG A 34 16.41 -9.83 3.22
N THR A 35 15.45 -10.69 2.95
CA THR A 35 15.64 -12.05 2.44
C THR A 35 15.28 -12.15 0.96
N PHE A 36 16.17 -12.73 0.18
CA PHE A 36 15.99 -13.00 -1.24
C PHE A 36 16.27 -14.49 -1.46
N ASP A 37 15.42 -15.12 -2.23
CA ASP A 37 15.63 -16.48 -2.68
C ASP A 37 16.81 -16.48 -3.67
N GLU A 38 17.86 -17.22 -3.31
CA GLU A 38 19.10 -17.29 -4.09
C GLU A 38 18.88 -17.97 -5.45
N THR A 39 18.09 -19.04 -5.50
CA THR A 39 17.76 -19.75 -6.73
C THR A 39 17.04 -18.83 -7.71
N ALA A 40 16.02 -18.11 -7.25
CA ALA A 40 15.29 -17.15 -8.09
C ALA A 40 16.14 -15.94 -8.50
N LEU A 41 17.22 -15.65 -7.77
CA LEU A 41 18.16 -14.58 -8.12
C LEU A 41 19.15 -15.03 -9.20
N GLU A 42 19.60 -16.30 -9.13
CA GLU A 42 20.48 -16.91 -10.16
C GLU A 42 19.75 -17.08 -11.48
N GLU A 43 18.50 -17.52 -11.49
CA GLU A 43 17.67 -17.59 -12.70
C GLU A 43 17.54 -16.21 -13.36
N LEU A 44 17.28 -15.18 -12.56
CA LEU A 44 17.19 -13.81 -13.03
C LEU A 44 18.55 -13.34 -13.60
N ALA A 45 19.67 -13.66 -12.94
CA ALA A 45 21.01 -13.32 -13.42
C ALA A 45 21.31 -13.97 -14.76
N GLY A 46 20.94 -15.23 -14.96
CA GLY A 46 21.03 -15.94 -16.24
C GLY A 46 20.23 -15.26 -17.34
N SER A 47 19.01 -14.83 -17.04
CA SER A 47 18.15 -14.08 -17.96
C SER A 47 18.77 -12.72 -18.34
N LEU A 48 19.30 -11.98 -17.34
CA LEU A 48 19.95 -10.68 -17.57
C LEU A 48 21.22 -10.80 -18.41
N LYS A 49 21.97 -11.88 -18.24
CA LYS A 49 23.18 -12.14 -19.02
C LYS A 49 22.87 -12.41 -20.50
N SER A 50 21.75 -13.08 -20.80
CA SER A 50 21.36 -13.45 -22.16
C SER A 50 20.58 -12.37 -22.90
N LYS A 51 19.69 -11.62 -22.20
CA LYS A 51 18.74 -10.68 -22.82
C LYS A 51 19.01 -9.22 -22.46
N GLY A 52 19.99 -8.95 -21.58
CA GLY A 52 20.19 -7.63 -21.00
C GLY A 52 19.10 -7.25 -19.98
N VAL A 53 19.22 -6.03 -19.46
CA VAL A 53 18.25 -5.49 -18.49
C VAL A 53 17.16 -4.72 -19.24
N LEU A 54 16.01 -5.35 -19.46
CA LEU A 54 14.89 -4.76 -20.23
C LEU A 54 14.13 -3.69 -19.43
N GLN A 55 14.16 -3.75 -18.09
CA GLN A 55 13.46 -2.82 -17.24
C GLN A 55 14.43 -2.10 -16.32
N ALA A 56 14.49 -0.77 -16.43
CA ALA A 56 15.35 0.08 -15.63
C ALA A 56 15.03 -0.05 -14.12
N ILE A 57 16.06 0.15 -13.29
CA ILE A 57 15.89 0.34 -11.86
C ILE A 57 15.62 1.81 -11.57
N LEU A 58 15.04 2.10 -10.41
CA LEU A 58 14.82 3.46 -9.92
C LEU A 58 15.86 3.79 -8.84
N VAL A 59 16.56 4.91 -9.01
CA VAL A 59 17.61 5.37 -8.10
C VAL A 59 17.46 6.86 -7.80
N ARG A 60 18.02 7.29 -6.66
CA ARG A 60 18.19 8.72 -6.33
C ARG A 60 19.68 9.05 -6.15
N PRO A 61 20.09 10.32 -6.23
CA PRO A 61 21.39 10.73 -5.76
C PRO A 61 21.59 10.33 -4.29
N ASP A 62 22.77 9.83 -3.94
CA ASP A 62 23.07 9.47 -2.56
C ASP A 62 23.22 10.76 -1.72
N PRO A 63 22.41 10.95 -0.65
CA PRO A 63 22.48 12.15 0.18
C PRO A 63 23.81 12.29 0.93
N LYS A 64 24.60 11.20 1.05
CA LYS A 64 25.86 11.15 1.79
C LYS A 64 27.10 11.24 0.91
N GLU A 65 27.01 10.78 -0.34
CA GLU A 65 28.16 10.70 -1.26
C GLU A 65 27.82 11.25 -2.63
N LYS A 66 28.38 12.42 -2.97
CA LYS A 66 28.22 13.04 -4.30
C LYS A 66 28.71 12.09 -5.40
N GLY A 67 27.93 11.97 -6.47
CA GLY A 67 28.26 11.14 -7.62
C GLY A 67 27.89 9.65 -7.46
N LYS A 68 27.29 9.26 -6.31
CA LYS A 68 26.71 7.94 -6.11
C LYS A 68 25.19 7.99 -6.08
N TYR A 69 24.58 6.83 -6.24
CA TYR A 69 23.14 6.66 -6.30
C TYR A 69 22.68 5.61 -5.29
N GLN A 70 21.49 5.79 -4.77
CA GLN A 70 20.84 4.88 -3.83
C GLN A 70 19.60 4.26 -4.48
N ILE A 71 19.46 2.93 -4.37
CA ILE A 71 18.33 2.21 -4.97
C ILE A 71 17.04 2.57 -4.24
N ILE A 72 16.03 2.93 -5.03
CA ILE A 72 14.65 3.12 -4.60
C ILE A 72 13.84 1.85 -4.85
N ALA A 73 13.84 1.38 -6.10
CA ALA A 73 13.16 0.16 -6.53
C ALA A 73 14.02 -0.64 -7.51
N GLY A 74 13.84 -1.97 -7.52
CA GLY A 74 14.57 -2.88 -8.41
C GLY A 74 15.82 -3.52 -7.78
N GLU A 75 15.92 -3.66 -6.45
CA GLU A 75 17.08 -4.28 -5.78
C GLU A 75 17.39 -5.70 -6.30
N ARG A 76 16.36 -6.50 -6.62
CA ARG A 76 16.58 -7.85 -7.20
C ARG A 76 17.33 -7.78 -8.53
N ARG A 77 16.95 -6.84 -9.42
CA ARG A 77 17.63 -6.67 -10.73
C ARG A 77 19.08 -6.20 -10.53
N TRP A 78 19.32 -5.25 -9.64
CA TRP A 78 20.65 -4.80 -9.31
C TRP A 78 21.56 -5.92 -8.78
N ARG A 79 21.04 -6.77 -7.86
CA ARG A 79 21.79 -7.94 -7.36
C ARG A 79 22.04 -8.97 -8.47
N ALA A 80 21.01 -9.28 -9.24
CA ALA A 80 21.14 -10.20 -10.38
C ALA A 80 22.11 -9.68 -11.45
N ALA A 81 22.13 -8.36 -11.72
CA ALA A 81 23.11 -7.75 -12.62
C ALA A 81 24.55 -7.90 -12.12
N LYS A 82 24.78 -7.74 -10.79
CA LYS A 82 26.08 -8.03 -10.17
C LYS A 82 26.48 -9.49 -10.31
N LEU A 83 25.56 -10.42 -10.03
CA LEU A 83 25.81 -11.86 -10.20
C LEU A 83 26.07 -12.24 -11.67
N ALA A 84 25.40 -11.58 -12.60
CA ALA A 84 25.60 -11.76 -14.04
C ALA A 84 26.94 -11.19 -14.54
N GLY A 85 27.68 -10.43 -13.71
CA GLY A 85 28.94 -9.79 -14.07
C GLY A 85 28.79 -8.58 -14.99
N LEU A 86 27.60 -7.94 -14.99
CA LEU A 86 27.38 -6.69 -15.73
C LEU A 86 28.17 -5.54 -15.09
N THR A 87 28.61 -4.58 -15.90
CA THR A 87 29.31 -3.37 -15.42
C THR A 87 28.39 -2.20 -15.17
N SER A 88 27.24 -2.14 -15.87
CA SER A 88 26.24 -1.09 -15.77
C SER A 88 24.83 -1.66 -15.80
N ILE A 89 23.86 -0.83 -15.46
CA ILE A 89 22.44 -1.16 -15.48
C ILE A 89 21.63 0.09 -15.87
N PRO A 90 20.58 -0.06 -16.72
CA PRO A 90 19.68 1.05 -16.98
C PRO A 90 18.95 1.48 -15.71
N ALA A 91 19.03 2.77 -15.40
CA ALA A 91 18.44 3.36 -14.21
C ALA A 91 17.76 4.69 -14.52
N VAL A 92 16.61 4.93 -13.91
CA VAL A 92 15.94 6.22 -13.90
C VAL A 92 16.35 6.94 -12.63
N VAL A 93 16.96 8.12 -12.77
CA VAL A 93 17.32 8.97 -11.62
C VAL A 93 16.15 9.85 -11.26
N ARG A 94 15.75 9.83 -9.99
CA ARG A 94 14.77 10.74 -9.41
C ARG A 94 15.37 11.42 -8.19
N ASP A 95 15.28 12.72 -8.15
CA ASP A 95 15.64 13.52 -6.96
C ASP A 95 14.38 13.58 -6.07
N THR A 96 14.27 12.62 -5.18
CA THR A 96 13.04 12.37 -4.42
C THR A 96 13.35 12.37 -2.93
N ASP A 97 12.55 13.04 -2.14
CA ASP A 97 12.62 13.03 -0.68
C ASP A 97 12.41 11.60 -0.12
N GLU A 98 12.98 11.29 1.05
CA GLU A 98 12.85 9.96 1.69
C GLU A 98 11.39 9.53 1.88
N LEU A 99 10.50 10.48 2.15
CA LEU A 99 9.07 10.23 2.31
C LEU A 99 8.43 9.81 0.99
N GLU A 100 8.73 10.50 -0.09
CA GLU A 100 8.19 10.19 -1.42
C GLU A 100 8.70 8.82 -1.91
N LEU A 101 9.93 8.43 -1.56
CA LEU A 101 10.46 7.11 -1.85
C LEU A 101 9.73 5.99 -1.11
N LEU A 102 9.43 6.22 0.15
CA LEU A 102 8.67 5.28 0.97
C LEU A 102 7.25 5.12 0.39
N GLU A 103 6.64 6.22 -0.03
CA GLU A 103 5.33 6.22 -0.67
C GLU A 103 5.31 5.39 -1.96
N ILE A 104 6.26 5.63 -2.86
CA ILE A 104 6.40 4.86 -4.11
C ILE A 104 6.57 3.37 -3.82
N GLY A 105 7.39 3.02 -2.82
CA GLY A 105 7.60 1.64 -2.41
C GLY A 105 6.32 0.96 -1.89
N ILE A 106 5.49 1.68 -1.15
CA ILE A 106 4.21 1.15 -0.66
C ILE A 106 3.22 1.01 -1.82
N ILE A 107 3.13 1.99 -2.72
CA ILE A 107 2.25 1.93 -3.90
C ILE A 107 2.64 0.75 -4.81
N GLU A 108 3.94 0.54 -5.08
CA GLU A 108 4.41 -0.59 -5.87
C GLU A 108 4.02 -1.93 -5.21
N ASN A 109 4.18 -2.02 -3.89
CA ASN A 109 3.80 -3.23 -3.16
C ASN A 109 2.29 -3.49 -3.20
N VAL A 110 1.47 -2.45 -3.11
CA VAL A 110 0.00 -2.54 -3.18
C VAL A 110 -0.49 -2.97 -4.57
N GLN A 111 0.25 -2.65 -5.63
CA GLN A 111 -0.08 -3.08 -7.00
C GLN A 111 0.24 -4.56 -7.26
N ARG A 112 0.80 -5.28 -6.30
CA ARG A 112 1.03 -6.72 -6.41
C ARG A 112 -0.30 -7.47 -6.31
N SER A 113 -0.43 -8.53 -7.10
CA SER A 113 -1.64 -9.37 -7.17
C SER A 113 -1.77 -10.39 -6.03
N ASP A 114 -0.76 -10.49 -5.15
CA ASP A 114 -0.65 -11.51 -4.10
C ASP A 114 -0.97 -11.00 -2.68
N LEU A 115 -1.41 -9.75 -2.53
CA LEU A 115 -1.83 -9.20 -1.24
C LEU A 115 -3.19 -9.76 -0.82
N ASN A 116 -3.32 -10.09 0.47
CA ASN A 116 -4.62 -10.35 1.03
C ASN A 116 -5.42 -9.04 1.28
N PRO A 117 -6.75 -9.10 1.41
CA PRO A 117 -7.56 -7.88 1.57
C PRO A 117 -7.24 -7.04 2.83
N ILE A 118 -6.73 -7.64 3.89
CA ILE A 118 -6.35 -6.91 5.12
C ILE A 118 -5.01 -6.20 4.91
N GLU A 119 -4.02 -6.86 4.30
CA GLU A 119 -2.74 -6.22 3.94
C GLU A 119 -2.95 -5.04 3.00
N GLU A 120 -3.84 -5.19 2.02
CA GLU A 120 -4.22 -4.10 1.11
C GLU A 120 -4.83 -2.92 1.88
N ALA A 121 -5.72 -3.19 2.84
CA ALA A 121 -6.35 -2.18 3.68
C ALA A 121 -5.33 -1.45 4.57
N GLU A 122 -4.41 -2.18 5.20
CA GLU A 122 -3.34 -1.64 6.05
C GLU A 122 -2.39 -0.74 5.25
N ALA A 123 -2.06 -1.14 4.02
CA ALA A 123 -1.24 -0.32 3.13
C ALA A 123 -1.95 0.98 2.71
N TYR A 124 -3.25 0.92 2.39
CA TYR A 124 -4.05 2.13 2.11
C TYR A 124 -4.13 3.06 3.33
N GLU A 125 -4.35 2.51 4.52
CA GLU A 125 -4.36 3.30 5.75
C GLU A 125 -3.00 3.97 6.01
N ALA A 126 -1.90 3.24 5.80
CA ALA A 126 -0.55 3.78 5.95
C ALA A 126 -0.28 4.93 4.97
N LEU A 127 -0.71 4.80 3.70
CA LEU A 127 -0.59 5.86 2.69
C LEU A 127 -1.39 7.11 3.09
N MET A 128 -2.60 6.95 3.61
CA MET A 128 -3.41 8.07 4.08
C MET A 128 -2.83 8.76 5.32
N LYS A 129 -2.42 7.98 6.33
CA LYS A 129 -1.93 8.53 7.61
C LYS A 129 -0.53 9.15 7.51
N ARG A 130 0.39 8.49 6.77
CA ARG A 130 1.80 8.93 6.69
C ARG A 130 2.06 9.99 5.64
N PHE A 131 1.32 9.95 4.52
CA PHE A 131 1.56 10.82 3.37
C PHE A 131 0.40 11.79 3.10
N GLY A 132 -0.61 11.82 3.98
CA GLY A 132 -1.75 12.73 3.86
C GLY A 132 -2.60 12.51 2.60
N ARG A 133 -2.54 11.31 2.01
CA ARG A 133 -3.31 11.01 0.79
C ARG A 133 -4.81 10.93 1.08
N THR A 134 -5.60 11.50 0.21
CA THR A 134 -7.05 11.32 0.23
C THR A 134 -7.43 10.01 -0.46
N GLN A 135 -8.64 9.48 -0.19
CA GLN A 135 -9.11 8.27 -0.86
C GLN A 135 -9.17 8.43 -2.39
N ASP A 136 -9.48 9.64 -2.88
CA ASP A 136 -9.53 9.93 -4.32
C ASP A 136 -8.13 9.94 -4.95
N SER A 137 -7.15 10.60 -4.30
CA SER A 137 -5.77 10.62 -4.80
C SER A 137 -5.16 9.22 -4.77
N LEU A 138 -5.47 8.43 -3.73
CA LEU A 138 -5.02 7.05 -3.59
C LEU A 138 -5.61 6.17 -4.69
N ALA A 139 -6.92 6.27 -4.94
CA ALA A 139 -7.60 5.52 -5.99
C ALA A 139 -6.94 5.74 -7.36
N THR A 140 -6.62 7.00 -7.68
CA THR A 140 -5.89 7.36 -8.90
C THR A 140 -4.49 6.74 -8.94
N SER A 141 -3.74 6.83 -7.83
CA SER A 141 -2.35 6.34 -7.76
C SER A 141 -2.23 4.82 -7.89
N VAL A 142 -3.20 4.06 -7.34
CA VAL A 142 -3.19 2.59 -7.38
C VAL A 142 -4.03 1.99 -8.52
N GLY A 143 -4.70 2.83 -9.32
CA GLY A 143 -5.52 2.38 -10.46
C GLY A 143 -6.80 1.64 -10.04
N LYS A 144 -7.37 1.97 -8.87
CA LYS A 144 -8.62 1.39 -8.34
C LYS A 144 -9.72 2.46 -8.26
N SER A 145 -10.98 2.02 -8.09
CA SER A 145 -12.06 2.96 -7.82
C SER A 145 -12.03 3.46 -6.37
N ARG A 146 -12.51 4.68 -6.11
CA ARG A 146 -12.69 5.20 -4.75
C ARG A 146 -13.56 4.27 -3.89
N VAL A 147 -14.60 3.68 -4.50
CA VAL A 147 -15.48 2.72 -3.81
C VAL A 147 -14.70 1.49 -3.35
N HIS A 148 -13.76 1.00 -4.18
CA HIS A 148 -12.88 -0.10 -3.78
C HIS A 148 -12.04 0.29 -2.56
N ILE A 149 -11.36 1.44 -2.59
CA ILE A 149 -10.54 1.94 -1.47
C ILE A 149 -11.38 2.04 -0.18
N THR A 150 -12.55 2.68 -0.27
CA THR A 150 -13.46 2.82 0.90
C THR A 150 -13.87 1.47 1.46
N ASN A 151 -14.24 0.52 0.60
CA ASN A 151 -14.68 -0.81 1.02
C ASN A 151 -13.53 -1.65 1.63
N THR A 152 -12.33 -1.51 1.11
CA THR A 152 -11.14 -2.19 1.62
C THR A 152 -10.76 -1.62 3.00
N LEU A 153 -10.73 -0.30 3.16
CA LEU A 153 -10.44 0.36 4.45
C LEU A 153 -11.46 -0.01 5.56
N ARG A 154 -12.72 -0.25 5.19
CA ARG A 154 -13.74 -0.68 6.17
C ARG A 154 -13.40 -2.02 6.81
N LEU A 155 -12.63 -2.89 6.17
CA LEU A 155 -12.21 -4.18 6.73
C LEU A 155 -11.38 -4.01 8.03
N LEU A 156 -10.67 -2.89 8.17
CA LEU A 156 -9.90 -2.58 9.39
C LEU A 156 -10.79 -2.27 10.61
N GLN A 157 -12.09 -2.07 10.41
CA GLN A 157 -13.06 -1.88 11.50
C GLN A 157 -13.50 -3.21 12.14
N LEU A 158 -13.16 -4.35 11.52
CA LEU A 158 -13.44 -5.67 12.09
C LEU A 158 -12.58 -5.92 13.33
N PRO A 159 -13.09 -6.66 14.32
CA PRO A 159 -12.30 -7.23 15.39
C PRO A 159 -11.15 -8.10 14.85
N GLU A 160 -10.10 -8.27 15.66
CA GLU A 160 -8.89 -8.97 15.19
C GLU A 160 -9.17 -10.43 14.79
N GLY A 161 -9.99 -11.18 15.58
CA GLY A 161 -10.37 -12.55 15.22
C GLY A 161 -11.05 -12.64 13.87
N ALA A 162 -11.97 -11.72 13.57
CA ALA A 162 -12.62 -11.67 12.27
C ALA A 162 -11.64 -11.32 11.13
N ARG A 163 -10.65 -10.43 11.38
CA ARG A 163 -9.59 -10.12 10.40
C ARG A 163 -8.69 -11.31 10.10
N GLU A 164 -8.38 -12.13 11.11
CA GLU A 164 -7.58 -13.36 10.92
C GLU A 164 -8.28 -14.34 9.96
N HIS A 165 -9.59 -14.51 10.04
CA HIS A 165 -10.34 -15.33 9.09
C HIS A 165 -10.24 -14.81 7.64
N VAL A 166 -10.19 -13.49 7.45
CA VAL A 166 -9.96 -12.90 6.12
C VAL A 166 -8.52 -13.12 5.65
N ARG A 167 -7.52 -12.94 6.54
CA ARG A 167 -6.09 -13.18 6.23
C ARG A 167 -5.83 -14.63 5.84
N ALA A 168 -6.44 -15.55 6.56
CA ALA A 168 -6.34 -16.99 6.30
C ALA A 168 -7.14 -17.45 5.05
N GLY A 169 -7.97 -16.57 4.47
CA GLY A 169 -8.81 -16.90 3.32
C GLY A 169 -10.02 -17.78 3.65
N HIS A 170 -10.37 -17.96 4.93
CA HIS A 170 -11.55 -18.70 5.36
C HIS A 170 -12.83 -18.02 4.90
N ILE A 171 -12.83 -16.70 4.83
CA ILE A 171 -13.91 -15.87 4.28
C ILE A 171 -13.37 -14.83 3.30
N THR A 172 -14.23 -14.39 2.40
CA THR A 172 -13.87 -13.32 1.44
C THR A 172 -14.10 -11.93 2.05
N ALA A 173 -13.50 -10.90 1.42
CA ALA A 173 -13.78 -9.50 1.76
C ALA A 173 -15.28 -9.13 1.66
N GLY A 174 -16.06 -9.84 0.84
CA GLY A 174 -17.51 -9.69 0.74
C GLY A 174 -18.21 -10.10 2.04
N HIS A 175 -17.91 -11.30 2.57
CA HIS A 175 -18.43 -11.78 3.85
C HIS A 175 -18.07 -10.83 5.01
N ALA A 176 -16.79 -10.42 5.06
CA ALA A 176 -16.29 -9.51 6.07
C ALA A 176 -17.02 -8.16 6.08
N ARG A 177 -17.29 -7.58 4.89
CA ARG A 177 -18.06 -6.33 4.78
C ARG A 177 -19.53 -6.50 5.19
N ALA A 178 -20.14 -7.64 4.87
CA ALA A 178 -21.50 -7.96 5.29
C ALA A 178 -21.60 -8.07 6.81
N ALA A 179 -20.62 -8.74 7.45
CA ALA A 179 -20.54 -8.90 8.90
C ALA A 179 -20.38 -7.57 9.66
N LEU A 180 -19.71 -6.56 9.09
CA LEU A 180 -19.63 -5.21 9.69
C LEU A 180 -20.99 -4.57 9.96
N GLY A 181 -22.04 -5.10 9.35
CA GLY A 181 -23.40 -4.68 9.58
C GLY A 181 -24.03 -5.22 10.87
N ALA A 182 -23.48 -6.25 11.48
CA ALA A 182 -24.01 -6.88 12.67
C ALA A 182 -23.62 -6.12 13.96
N PRO A 183 -24.40 -6.28 15.06
CA PRO A 183 -24.01 -5.81 16.39
C PRO A 183 -22.72 -6.49 16.89
N ASP A 184 -22.55 -7.77 16.59
CA ASP A 184 -21.33 -8.55 16.84
C ASP A 184 -20.79 -9.13 15.55
N PRO A 185 -19.85 -8.43 14.88
CA PRO A 185 -19.26 -8.88 13.64
C PRO A 185 -18.38 -10.13 13.79
N GLU A 186 -17.74 -10.33 14.94
CA GLU A 186 -16.85 -11.47 15.18
C GLU A 186 -17.63 -12.77 15.27
N ALA A 187 -18.65 -12.82 16.10
CA ALA A 187 -19.54 -13.99 16.20
C ALA A 187 -20.19 -14.33 14.86
N LEU A 188 -20.58 -13.33 14.06
CA LEU A 188 -21.17 -13.58 12.75
C LEU A 188 -20.14 -14.12 11.74
N VAL A 189 -18.88 -13.69 11.82
CA VAL A 189 -17.79 -14.23 11.00
C VAL A 189 -17.51 -15.69 11.37
N GLU A 190 -17.42 -16.01 12.66
CA GLU A 190 -17.24 -17.38 13.14
C GLU A 190 -18.36 -18.29 12.63
N LEU A 191 -19.63 -17.85 12.77
CA LEU A 191 -20.79 -18.57 12.26
C LEU A 191 -20.69 -18.78 10.73
N ALA A 192 -20.23 -17.77 9.98
CA ALA A 192 -20.09 -17.87 8.54
C ALA A 192 -19.03 -18.90 8.14
N VAL A 193 -17.93 -18.98 8.89
CA VAL A 193 -16.87 -19.98 8.69
C VAL A 193 -17.38 -21.38 9.02
N GLU A 194 -18.06 -21.56 10.18
CA GLU A 194 -18.54 -22.86 10.66
C GLU A 194 -19.60 -23.46 9.71
N LYS A 195 -20.53 -22.63 9.24
CA LYS A 195 -21.65 -23.07 8.41
C LYS A 195 -21.44 -22.92 6.90
N GLY A 196 -20.32 -22.32 6.49
CA GLY A 196 -20.06 -22.06 5.08
C GLY A 196 -21.10 -21.13 4.43
N LEU A 197 -21.52 -20.08 5.16
CA LEU A 197 -22.56 -19.15 4.69
C LEU A 197 -22.10 -18.38 3.44
N THR A 198 -23.02 -18.06 2.58
CA THR A 198 -22.80 -17.13 1.46
C THR A 198 -22.85 -15.69 1.94
N VAL A 199 -22.31 -14.75 1.15
CA VAL A 199 -22.36 -13.31 1.45
C VAL A 199 -23.79 -12.83 1.71
N ARG A 200 -24.77 -13.31 0.92
CA ARG A 200 -26.18 -12.93 1.09
C ARG A 200 -26.78 -13.42 2.40
N GLU A 201 -26.40 -14.62 2.84
CA GLU A 201 -26.85 -15.18 4.13
C GLU A 201 -26.23 -14.37 5.29
N VAL A 202 -24.94 -14.02 5.20
CA VAL A 202 -24.30 -13.13 6.20
C VAL A 202 -24.99 -11.76 6.24
N GLU A 203 -25.35 -11.17 5.11
CA GLU A 203 -26.12 -9.91 5.05
C GLU A 203 -27.50 -10.08 5.72
N ALA A 204 -28.19 -11.19 5.46
CA ALA A 204 -29.49 -11.48 6.07
C ALA A 204 -29.39 -11.65 7.59
N HIS A 205 -28.39 -12.38 8.08
CA HIS A 205 -28.10 -12.51 9.52
C HIS A 205 -27.76 -11.17 10.17
N ALA A 206 -26.90 -10.36 9.53
CA ALA A 206 -26.54 -9.04 10.03
C ALA A 206 -27.77 -8.11 10.15
N LYS A 207 -28.70 -8.20 9.17
CA LYS A 207 -29.93 -7.43 9.19
C LYS A 207 -30.86 -7.89 10.31
N ALA A 208 -31.11 -9.20 10.42
CA ALA A 208 -31.96 -9.78 11.45
C ALA A 208 -31.45 -9.44 12.86
N ALA A 209 -30.16 -9.57 13.12
CA ALA A 209 -29.56 -9.24 14.40
C ALA A 209 -29.66 -7.75 14.78
N ARG A 210 -29.81 -6.84 13.81
CA ARG A 210 -30.08 -5.43 14.05
C ARG A 210 -31.53 -5.14 14.43
N GLU A 211 -32.45 -5.85 13.82
CA GLU A 211 -33.89 -5.69 14.06
C GLU A 211 -34.28 -6.24 15.45
N ASP A 212 -33.60 -7.29 15.93
CA ASP A 212 -33.79 -7.85 17.28
C ASP A 212 -33.13 -7.05 18.42
N THR A 213 -32.26 -6.10 18.10
CA THR A 213 -31.63 -5.23 19.10
C THR A 213 -32.55 -4.04 19.37
N PRO A 214 -33.02 -3.80 20.63
CA PRO A 214 -33.80 -2.60 20.96
C PRO A 214 -33.00 -1.36 20.60
N ILE A 215 -33.55 -0.53 19.73
CA ILE A 215 -32.97 0.76 19.39
C ILE A 215 -33.05 1.62 20.62
N GLU A 216 -31.97 1.82 21.38
CA GLU A 216 -31.85 2.91 22.34
C GLU A 216 -32.01 4.21 21.55
N THR A 217 -33.24 4.72 21.51
CA THR A 217 -33.52 6.04 20.99
C THR A 217 -32.75 7.04 21.84
N LYS A 218 -31.67 7.60 21.29
CA LYS A 218 -31.04 8.78 21.88
C LYS A 218 -32.11 9.79 22.14
N SER A 219 -32.37 10.01 23.44
CA SER A 219 -33.27 11.01 24.03
C SER A 219 -33.25 12.28 23.18
N ALA A 220 -34.44 12.70 22.79
CA ALA A 220 -34.69 13.94 22.07
C ALA A 220 -33.97 15.09 22.79
N ARG A 221 -33.26 15.91 22.05
CA ARG A 221 -32.73 17.18 22.54
C ARG A 221 -33.90 17.98 23.16
N PRO A 222 -33.77 18.51 24.38
CA PRO A 222 -34.77 19.42 24.91
C PRO A 222 -34.89 20.64 23.97
N LYS A 223 -36.10 20.98 23.58
CA LYS A 223 -36.40 22.21 22.86
C LYS A 223 -35.93 23.38 23.75
N PRO A 224 -35.34 24.44 23.16
CA PRO A 224 -35.08 25.65 23.92
C PRO A 224 -36.40 26.24 24.40
N ASP A 225 -36.50 26.50 25.72
CA ASP A 225 -37.58 27.22 26.33
C ASP A 225 -37.79 28.59 25.67
N ASP A 226 -38.95 28.76 25.10
CA ASP A 226 -39.47 30.03 24.65
C ASP A 226 -39.78 30.89 25.92
N LYS A 227 -38.81 31.70 26.34
CA LYS A 227 -39.04 32.69 27.37
C LYS A 227 -39.73 33.88 26.72
N ASP A 228 -41.00 34.00 27.06
CA ASP A 228 -41.81 35.19 26.91
C ASP A 228 -41.02 36.47 27.17
N VAL A 229 -41.01 37.31 26.18
CA VAL A 229 -40.64 38.71 26.30
C VAL A 229 -41.90 39.45 26.68
N ASP A 230 -42.11 39.60 27.98
CA ASP A 230 -43.10 40.56 28.47
C ASP A 230 -42.62 41.96 28.17
N THR A 231 -43.38 42.59 27.29
CA THR A 231 -43.32 44.01 26.98
C THR A 231 -44.08 44.75 28.07
N GLU A 232 -43.41 45.46 28.94
CA GLU A 232 -44.05 46.57 29.67
C GLU A 232 -43.32 47.87 29.36
N ALA A 233 -44.14 48.74 28.80
CA ALA A 233 -43.84 50.16 28.55
C ALA A 233 -43.88 50.95 29.87
N LEU A 234 -42.93 51.88 30.01
CA LEU A 234 -43.19 53.26 30.50
C LEU A 234 -41.91 54.11 30.27
#